data_3d932a1ef39807a6e2a8a391cce9c282
#
_entry.id   3d932a1ef39807a6e2a8a391cce9c282
#
_cell.length_a   1.000
_cell.length_b   1.000
_cell.length_c   1.000
_cell.angle_alpha   90.00
_cell.angle_beta   90.00
_cell.angle_gamma   90.00
#
_symmetry.space_group_name_H-M   'P 1'
#
loop_
_entity.id
_entity.type
_entity.pdbx_description
1 polymer ?
#
loop_
_entity_poly.entity_id
_entity_poly.type
_entity_poly.pdbx_seq_one_letter_code
_entity_poly.pdbx_strand_id
1 'polypeptide(L)'
;METLWFLGVLLSICSLSFSQECNQQLLENVDFPGADIKSVFSPDAAHCQQLCTQHPSCRYFTFVRADWTKDNWHFYCYLKTSPSQQPNVRTPLQGVTSGFSLKPCSSDPQPCLPQVYHNMDFPGADYQTLFTADYDECQRACTRDPACQFFTFVNGVFKPERIRYKCHLKFSWSAPITSIVERKTGVVSGFSHNAEITQDVKPACEGKLFPSTDIPGNDIVVLPAASPEHCQTLCSAHPVCTFFSFVSNNFNCHLKNNKNEMVTKAKKGVTSGTAARFCQLDNSWVKVALEGVDFRGDDIRYELMDDAGTCLKTCNEDPTCQFYTYVNTNFFDSQYRRRCYLKRAITMPAPPKVTKLANVVSGFQLRNCVNSAPHTDVVALVFNIGT
;
A
#
# COMPACT_ATOMS: atom_id res chain seq x y z
N MET A 1 -55.37 36.97 -39.70
CA MET A 1 -54.57 35.77 -39.63
C MET A 1 -53.16 36.20 -39.13
N GLU A 2 -52.99 36.17 -37.81
CA GLU A 2 -51.73 36.57 -37.17
C GLU A 2 -51.04 35.32 -36.70
N THR A 3 -49.83 35.09 -37.20
CA THR A 3 -48.96 33.99 -36.82
C THR A 3 -48.04 34.43 -35.68
N LEU A 4 -48.36 33.91 -34.47
CA LEU A 4 -47.45 34.05 -33.30
C LEU A 4 -46.20 33.22 -33.51
N TRP A 5 -45.02 33.88 -33.45
CA TRP A 5 -43.72 33.26 -33.35
C TRP A 5 -43.38 33.04 -31.87
N PHE A 6 -43.33 31.76 -31.43
CA PHE A 6 -42.76 31.37 -30.13
C PHE A 6 -41.23 31.27 -30.25
N LEU A 7 -40.54 32.26 -29.72
CA LEU A 7 -39.09 32.17 -29.47
C LEU A 7 -38.87 31.32 -28.24
N GLY A 8 -38.47 30.05 -28.44
CA GLY A 8 -37.96 29.19 -27.40
C GLY A 8 -36.54 29.58 -27.03
N VAL A 9 -36.35 30.22 -25.88
CA VAL A 9 -35.04 30.46 -25.29
C VAL A 9 -34.57 29.14 -24.64
N LEU A 10 -33.70 28.41 -25.34
CA LEU A 10 -32.93 27.31 -24.80
C LEU A 10 -31.89 27.89 -23.80
N LEU A 11 -32.21 27.88 -22.52
CA LEU A 11 -31.27 28.07 -21.45
C LEU A 11 -30.34 26.86 -21.45
N SER A 12 -29.18 26.98 -22.12
CA SER A 12 -28.05 26.08 -21.97
C SER A 12 -27.52 26.26 -20.55
N ILE A 13 -27.89 25.35 -19.66
CA ILE A 13 -27.28 25.24 -18.34
C ILE A 13 -25.87 24.69 -18.59
N CYS A 14 -24.89 25.58 -18.77
CA CYS A 14 -23.49 25.25 -18.65
C CYS A 14 -23.27 24.83 -17.20
N SER A 15 -23.26 23.52 -16.95
CA SER A 15 -22.71 22.97 -15.74
C SER A 15 -21.23 23.34 -15.72
N LEU A 16 -20.89 24.36 -14.94
CA LEU A 16 -19.51 24.68 -14.59
C LEU A 16 -18.96 23.49 -13.79
N SER A 17 -18.41 22.52 -14.52
CA SER A 17 -17.51 21.55 -13.91
C SER A 17 -16.33 22.35 -13.39
N PHE A 18 -16.28 22.61 -12.09
CA PHE A 18 -15.07 23.06 -11.43
C PHE A 18 -14.07 21.93 -11.59
N SER A 19 -13.29 21.93 -12.67
CA SER A 19 -12.10 21.14 -12.73
C SER A 19 -11.18 21.64 -11.62
N GLN A 20 -10.93 20.81 -10.63
CA GLN A 20 -9.97 21.13 -9.58
C GLN A 20 -8.62 21.40 -10.28
N GLU A 21 -8.13 22.63 -10.18
CA GLU A 21 -6.83 22.98 -10.76
C GLU A 21 -5.72 22.13 -10.16
N CYS A 22 -4.82 21.67 -11.03
CA CYS A 22 -3.61 20.98 -10.61
C CYS A 22 -2.75 21.89 -9.73
N ASN A 23 -2.62 21.55 -8.45
CA ASN A 23 -1.79 22.30 -7.52
C ASN A 23 -0.68 21.40 -6.95
N GLN A 24 0.52 21.53 -7.51
CA GLN A 24 1.71 20.78 -7.09
C GLN A 24 2.48 21.46 -5.95
N GLN A 25 2.07 22.67 -5.54
CA GLN A 25 2.80 23.46 -4.56
C GLN A 25 2.78 22.80 -3.18
N LEU A 26 3.96 22.70 -2.59
CA LEU A 26 4.16 22.34 -1.18
C LEU A 26 4.19 23.63 -0.36
N LEU A 27 3.38 23.66 0.70
CA LEU A 27 3.23 24.80 1.60
C LEU A 27 4.03 24.54 2.88
N GLU A 28 5.23 25.10 2.94
CA GLU A 28 6.09 24.95 4.12
C GLU A 28 5.56 25.75 5.30
N ASN A 29 5.67 25.17 6.50
CA ASN A 29 5.22 25.74 7.74
C ASN A 29 3.73 26.13 7.77
N VAL A 30 2.93 25.36 7.05
CA VAL A 30 1.46 25.46 7.04
C VAL A 30 0.88 24.09 7.38
N ASP A 31 -0.02 24.07 8.36
CA ASP A 31 -0.83 22.90 8.71
C ASP A 31 -2.26 23.04 8.17
N PHE A 32 -2.85 21.91 7.80
CA PHE A 32 -4.27 21.73 7.53
C PHE A 32 -4.89 20.93 8.68
N PRO A 33 -5.30 21.57 9.80
CA PRO A 33 -5.73 20.85 10.99
C PRO A 33 -7.02 20.05 10.77
N GLY A 34 -7.07 18.84 11.36
CA GLY A 34 -8.23 17.96 11.35
C GLY A 34 -8.45 17.24 10.01
N ALA A 35 -9.60 16.58 9.90
CA ALA A 35 -10.05 15.84 8.73
C ALA A 35 -9.12 14.69 8.27
N ASP A 36 -8.38 14.09 9.23
CA ASP A 36 -7.48 12.97 8.98
C ASP A 36 -8.25 11.70 8.65
N ILE A 37 -7.88 11.05 7.54
CA ILE A 37 -8.41 9.74 7.15
C ILE A 37 -7.43 8.62 7.46
N LYS A 38 -6.13 8.89 7.39
CA LYS A 38 -5.07 7.94 7.70
C LYS A 38 -3.75 8.66 7.98
N SER A 39 -2.92 8.05 8.84
CA SER A 39 -1.52 8.44 9.01
C SER A 39 -0.61 7.29 8.56
N VAL A 40 0.46 7.62 7.85
CA VAL A 40 1.48 6.68 7.36
C VAL A 40 2.86 7.33 7.51
N PHE A 41 3.92 6.55 7.42
CA PHE A 41 5.27 7.10 7.39
C PHE A 41 5.67 7.49 5.97
N SER A 42 6.39 8.60 5.88
CA SER A 42 6.95 9.12 4.63
C SER A 42 8.32 9.73 4.89
N PRO A 43 9.31 9.55 4.01
CA PRO A 43 10.62 10.17 4.19
C PRO A 43 10.60 11.69 3.94
N ASP A 44 9.71 12.19 3.08
CA ASP A 44 9.57 13.61 2.78
C ASP A 44 8.14 14.00 2.37
N ALA A 45 7.91 15.28 2.14
CA ALA A 45 6.62 15.84 1.74
C ALA A 45 6.22 15.43 0.31
N ALA A 46 7.18 15.23 -0.59
CA ALA A 46 6.91 14.82 -1.97
C ALA A 46 6.38 13.38 -2.00
N HIS A 47 6.98 12.46 -1.26
CA HIS A 47 6.48 11.10 -1.10
C HIS A 47 5.11 11.09 -0.39
N CYS A 48 4.90 11.92 0.65
CA CYS A 48 3.60 12.09 1.31
C CYS A 48 2.52 12.56 0.31
N GLN A 49 2.85 13.48 -0.59
CA GLN A 49 1.97 13.93 -1.68
C GLN A 49 1.60 12.78 -2.63
N GLN A 50 2.56 11.91 -2.96
CA GLN A 50 2.29 10.72 -3.78
C GLN A 50 1.39 9.72 -3.05
N LEU A 51 1.60 9.48 -1.76
CA LEU A 51 0.71 8.64 -0.94
C LEU A 51 -0.73 9.19 -0.92
N CYS A 52 -0.89 10.52 -0.79
CA CYS A 52 -2.19 11.18 -0.89
C CYS A 52 -2.80 11.03 -2.28
N THR A 53 -2.00 11.15 -3.33
CA THR A 53 -2.45 11.00 -4.72
C THR A 53 -2.94 9.58 -5.00
N GLN A 54 -2.27 8.56 -4.48
CA GLN A 54 -2.66 7.17 -4.63
C GLN A 54 -3.89 6.78 -3.78
N HIS A 55 -4.12 7.45 -2.66
CA HIS A 55 -5.28 7.15 -1.81
C HIS A 55 -6.57 7.79 -2.38
N PRO A 56 -7.61 7.02 -2.69
CA PRO A 56 -8.78 7.52 -3.44
C PRO A 56 -9.50 8.69 -2.78
N SER A 57 -9.61 8.69 -1.46
CA SER A 57 -10.31 9.74 -0.70
C SER A 57 -9.42 10.92 -0.31
N CYS A 58 -8.08 10.80 -0.39
CA CYS A 58 -7.20 11.88 0.00
C CYS A 58 -7.28 13.04 -0.99
N ARG A 59 -7.46 14.25 -0.47
CA ARG A 59 -7.53 15.50 -1.23
C ARG A 59 -6.37 16.44 -0.90
N TYR A 60 -5.92 16.39 0.33
CA TYR A 60 -4.79 17.17 0.84
C TYR A 60 -4.11 16.44 1.99
N PHE A 61 -2.94 16.88 2.39
CA PHE A 61 -2.15 16.23 3.42
C PHE A 61 -1.38 17.25 4.26
N THR A 62 -0.92 16.81 5.43
CA THR A 62 0.11 17.47 6.22
C THR A 62 1.20 16.46 6.56
N PHE A 63 2.45 16.81 6.28
CA PHE A 63 3.65 16.03 6.56
C PHE A 63 4.45 16.66 7.70
N VAL A 64 4.83 15.87 8.70
CA VAL A 64 5.68 16.30 9.81
C VAL A 64 7.14 16.07 9.46
N ARG A 65 7.87 17.17 9.29
CA ARG A 65 9.26 17.14 8.84
C ARG A 65 10.23 16.67 9.93
N ALA A 66 11.47 16.43 9.50
CA ALA A 66 12.59 16.05 10.35
C ALA A 66 13.02 17.12 11.38
N ASP A 67 12.67 18.40 11.15
CA ASP A 67 12.94 19.56 12.01
C ASP A 67 11.82 19.86 13.03
N TRP A 68 10.79 19.02 13.10
CA TRP A 68 9.74 19.11 14.11
C TRP A 68 10.29 18.94 15.52
N THR A 69 9.89 19.78 16.49
CA THR A 69 10.50 19.85 17.82
C THR A 69 9.55 19.57 18.99
N LYS A 70 8.24 19.46 18.75
CA LYS A 70 7.26 19.37 19.84
C LYS A 70 7.15 17.96 20.46
N ASP A 71 7.39 16.91 19.66
CA ASP A 71 7.26 15.52 20.06
C ASP A 71 8.01 14.59 19.09
N ASN A 72 7.81 13.26 19.18
CA ASN A 72 8.46 12.25 18.34
C ASN A 72 7.70 11.93 17.05
N TRP A 73 6.81 12.78 16.57
CA TRP A 73 5.97 12.52 15.40
C TRP A 73 6.65 12.87 14.07
N HIS A 74 7.94 12.83 14.00
CA HIS A 74 8.69 13.03 12.76
C HIS A 74 8.30 12.00 11.70
N PHE A 75 8.25 12.45 10.45
CA PHE A 75 8.00 11.61 9.27
C PHE A 75 6.59 11.04 9.16
N TYR A 76 5.65 11.51 9.99
CA TYR A 76 4.24 11.20 9.77
C TYR A 76 3.66 12.01 8.62
N CYS A 77 2.96 11.31 7.74
CA CYS A 77 2.15 11.84 6.65
C CYS A 77 0.68 11.64 7.00
N TYR A 78 -0.03 12.72 7.26
CA TYR A 78 -1.46 12.72 7.55
C TYR A 78 -2.23 12.94 6.26
N LEU A 79 -2.88 11.89 5.77
CA LEU A 79 -3.78 11.95 4.63
C LEU A 79 -5.13 12.50 5.07
N LYS A 80 -5.70 13.44 4.33
CA LYS A 80 -6.87 14.20 4.75
C LYS A 80 -7.91 14.35 3.64
N THR A 81 -9.16 14.53 4.05
CA THR A 81 -10.27 14.86 3.15
C THR A 81 -11.30 15.73 3.87
N SER A 82 -12.13 16.43 3.11
CA SER A 82 -13.30 17.17 3.63
C SER A 82 -14.42 17.12 2.60
N PRO A 83 -15.68 17.37 2.99
CA PRO A 83 -16.79 17.45 2.04
C PRO A 83 -16.60 18.52 0.96
N SER A 84 -15.94 19.64 1.29
CA SER A 84 -15.59 20.71 0.35
C SER A 84 -14.40 20.36 -0.55
N GLN A 85 -13.70 19.22 -0.32
CA GLN A 85 -12.46 18.82 -0.96
C GLN A 85 -11.28 19.80 -0.75
N GLN A 86 -11.45 20.78 0.13
CA GLN A 86 -10.47 21.80 0.49
C GLN A 86 -10.26 21.81 2.01
N PRO A 87 -9.08 22.17 2.52
CA PRO A 87 -8.90 22.36 3.95
C PRO A 87 -9.76 23.53 4.45
N ASN A 88 -10.51 23.31 5.53
CA ASN A 88 -11.36 24.33 6.13
C ASN A 88 -10.55 25.46 6.78
N VAL A 89 -9.36 25.14 7.29
CA VAL A 89 -8.47 26.07 7.99
C VAL A 89 -7.04 25.82 7.52
N ARG A 90 -6.25 26.89 7.44
CA ARG A 90 -4.80 26.88 7.23
C ARG A 90 -4.15 27.58 8.39
N THR A 91 -3.28 26.88 9.11
CA THR A 91 -2.63 27.41 10.31
C THR A 91 -1.12 27.44 10.13
N PRO A 92 -0.44 28.56 10.39
CA PRO A 92 1.03 28.59 10.45
C PRO A 92 1.54 27.63 11.52
N LEU A 93 2.41 26.71 11.15
CA LEU A 93 2.99 25.72 12.06
C LEU A 93 4.38 25.31 11.61
N GLN A 94 5.40 25.64 12.38
CA GLN A 94 6.79 25.28 12.09
C GLN A 94 7.01 23.78 12.14
N GLY A 95 7.84 23.25 11.22
CA GLY A 95 8.21 21.84 11.17
C GLY A 95 7.22 20.95 10.43
N VAL A 96 6.21 21.52 9.75
CA VAL A 96 5.30 20.77 8.88
C VAL A 96 5.30 21.30 7.45
N THR A 97 4.89 20.47 6.53
CA THR A 97 4.63 20.84 5.12
C THR A 97 3.31 20.26 4.69
N SER A 98 2.43 21.09 4.16
CA SER A 98 1.14 20.65 3.62
C SER A 98 1.08 20.78 2.11
N GLY A 99 0.14 20.08 1.49
CA GLY A 99 -0.08 20.13 0.06
C GLY A 99 -1.34 19.40 -0.38
N PHE A 100 -1.55 19.36 -1.68
CA PHE A 100 -2.73 18.78 -2.29
C PHE A 100 -2.39 17.51 -3.06
N SER A 101 -3.39 16.65 -3.23
CA SER A 101 -3.31 15.48 -4.11
C SER A 101 -3.05 15.91 -5.56
N LEU A 102 -2.20 15.18 -6.27
CA LEU A 102 -1.90 15.41 -7.69
C LEU A 102 -2.88 14.71 -8.65
N LYS A 103 -3.97 14.12 -8.17
CA LYS A 103 -4.99 13.48 -9.03
C LYS A 103 -5.47 14.33 -10.19
N PRO A 104 -5.68 15.65 -10.01
CA PRO A 104 -6.03 16.52 -11.13
C PRO A 104 -4.90 16.77 -12.13
N CYS A 105 -3.64 16.44 -11.76
CA CYS A 105 -2.43 16.77 -12.51
C CYS A 105 -1.92 15.66 -13.41
N SER A 106 -2.22 14.40 -13.10
CA SER A 106 -1.57 13.26 -13.72
C SER A 106 -2.53 12.14 -14.08
N SER A 107 -2.31 11.59 -15.27
CA SER A 107 -2.88 10.32 -15.72
C SER A 107 -2.00 9.11 -15.35
N ASP A 108 -0.80 9.30 -14.79
CA ASP A 108 0.14 8.23 -14.51
C ASP A 108 0.02 7.74 -13.06
N PRO A 109 -0.41 6.47 -12.84
CA PRO A 109 -0.62 5.92 -11.51
C PRO A 109 0.66 5.44 -10.80
N GLN A 110 1.81 5.38 -11.48
CA GLN A 110 3.05 4.80 -10.95
C GLN A 110 4.13 5.88 -10.76
N PRO A 111 4.31 6.42 -9.53
CA PRO A 111 5.33 7.42 -9.31
C PRO A 111 6.74 6.81 -9.40
N CYS A 112 7.62 7.48 -10.14
CA CYS A 112 9.06 7.26 -10.02
C CYS A 112 9.58 7.98 -8.78
N LEU A 113 10.34 7.27 -7.94
CA LEU A 113 10.92 7.76 -6.70
C LEU A 113 12.46 7.68 -6.74
N PRO A 114 13.14 8.47 -7.63
CA PRO A 114 14.58 8.34 -7.84
C PRO A 114 15.43 8.88 -6.70
N GLN A 115 14.84 9.63 -5.78
CA GLN A 115 15.56 10.28 -4.69
C GLN A 115 16.08 9.27 -3.69
N VAL A 116 17.31 9.50 -3.19
CA VAL A 116 17.90 8.80 -2.05
C VAL A 116 17.97 9.72 -0.84
N TYR A 117 17.89 9.13 0.34
CA TYR A 117 17.79 9.83 1.63
C TYR A 117 19.01 9.53 2.48
N HIS A 118 19.95 10.46 2.53
CA HIS A 118 21.15 10.36 3.35
C HIS A 118 20.84 10.54 4.84
N ASN A 119 21.48 9.76 5.69
CA ASN A 119 21.29 9.76 7.14
C ASN A 119 19.84 9.49 7.57
N MET A 120 19.14 8.70 6.77
CA MET A 120 17.77 8.26 7.02
C MET A 120 17.65 6.76 6.85
N ASP A 121 17.09 6.07 7.84
CA ASP A 121 16.83 4.64 7.82
C ASP A 121 15.33 4.37 7.59
N PHE A 122 15.05 3.28 6.88
CA PHE A 122 13.72 2.70 6.74
C PHE A 122 13.68 1.38 7.53
N PRO A 123 13.52 1.41 8.87
CA PRO A 123 13.58 0.21 9.70
C PRO A 123 12.49 -0.79 9.38
N GLY A 124 12.84 -2.07 9.41
CA GLY A 124 11.92 -3.19 9.18
C GLY A 124 11.72 -3.54 7.70
N ALA A 125 10.87 -4.54 7.47
CA ALA A 125 10.55 -5.10 6.16
C ALA A 125 11.75 -5.68 5.39
N ASP A 126 12.86 -5.99 6.07
CA ASP A 126 14.01 -6.66 5.47
C ASP A 126 13.66 -8.10 5.08
N TYR A 127 13.96 -8.49 3.85
CA TYR A 127 13.84 -9.89 3.45
C TYR A 127 15.18 -10.49 3.00
N GLN A 128 16.14 -9.65 2.60
CA GLN A 128 17.46 -10.05 2.16
C GLN A 128 18.49 -8.99 2.50
N THR A 129 19.72 -9.45 2.77
CA THR A 129 20.88 -8.59 2.98
C THR A 129 22.03 -9.04 2.08
N LEU A 130 22.62 -8.10 1.35
CA LEU A 130 23.84 -8.33 0.55
C LEU A 130 24.93 -7.37 1.01
N PHE A 131 26.14 -7.57 0.45
CA PHE A 131 27.21 -6.58 0.53
C PHE A 131 27.31 -5.85 -0.80
N THR A 132 27.35 -4.53 -0.76
CA THR A 132 27.56 -3.67 -1.94
C THR A 132 28.63 -2.62 -1.61
N ALA A 133 29.34 -2.14 -2.63
CA ALA A 133 30.40 -1.16 -2.43
C ALA A 133 29.85 0.21 -1.98
N ASP A 134 28.68 0.57 -2.49
CA ASP A 134 28.03 1.83 -2.23
C ASP A 134 26.48 1.72 -2.29
N TYR A 135 25.80 2.83 -2.04
CA TYR A 135 24.33 2.87 -2.08
C TYR A 135 23.77 2.81 -3.51
N ASP A 136 24.53 3.25 -4.52
CA ASP A 136 24.11 3.17 -5.92
C ASP A 136 24.04 1.71 -6.38
N GLU A 137 25.05 0.91 -5.99
CA GLU A 137 25.02 -0.55 -6.22
C GLU A 137 23.88 -1.22 -5.45
N CYS A 138 23.61 -0.79 -4.21
CA CYS A 138 22.46 -1.26 -3.42
C CYS A 138 21.14 -0.92 -4.11
N GLN A 139 20.96 0.30 -4.62
CA GLN A 139 19.78 0.71 -5.36
C GLN A 139 19.62 -0.08 -6.67
N ARG A 140 20.73 -0.33 -7.41
CA ARG A 140 20.71 -1.18 -8.59
C ARG A 140 20.30 -2.62 -8.27
N ALA A 141 20.81 -3.18 -7.17
CA ALA A 141 20.44 -4.52 -6.68
C ALA A 141 18.93 -4.56 -6.35
N CYS A 142 18.42 -3.57 -5.62
CA CYS A 142 16.99 -3.43 -5.33
C CYS A 142 16.15 -3.30 -6.61
N THR A 143 16.61 -2.53 -7.59
CA THR A 143 15.89 -2.32 -8.86
C THR A 143 15.82 -3.60 -9.69
N ARG A 144 16.85 -4.44 -9.66
CA ARG A 144 16.90 -5.73 -10.38
C ARG A 144 16.10 -6.84 -9.71
N ASP A 145 15.93 -6.78 -8.40
CA ASP A 145 15.14 -7.76 -7.66
C ASP A 145 13.65 -7.38 -7.71
N PRO A 146 12.79 -8.19 -8.35
CA PRO A 146 11.36 -7.88 -8.49
C PRO A 146 10.63 -7.77 -7.16
N ALA A 147 11.13 -8.38 -6.08
CA ALA A 147 10.55 -8.30 -4.76
C ALA A 147 10.94 -7.03 -4.00
N CYS A 148 12.08 -6.40 -4.35
CA CYS A 148 12.55 -5.21 -3.64
C CYS A 148 11.73 -3.98 -4.03
N GLN A 149 11.26 -3.25 -3.02
CA GLN A 149 10.53 -2.00 -3.20
C GLN A 149 11.35 -0.80 -2.71
N PHE A 150 12.14 -1.00 -1.66
CA PHE A 150 13.02 0.02 -1.09
C PHE A 150 14.21 -0.63 -0.39
N PHE A 151 15.20 0.16 -0.03
CA PHE A 151 16.44 -0.34 0.55
C PHE A 151 16.97 0.58 1.63
N THR A 152 17.88 0.05 2.47
CA THR A 152 18.79 0.80 3.33
C THR A 152 20.20 0.27 3.15
N PHE A 153 21.14 1.14 2.83
CA PHE A 153 22.57 0.87 2.73
C PHE A 153 23.32 1.43 3.94
N VAL A 154 24.22 0.64 4.51
CA VAL A 154 25.08 1.02 5.65
C VAL A 154 26.46 1.34 5.14
N ASN A 155 26.89 2.59 5.26
CA ASN A 155 28.14 3.03 4.69
C ASN A 155 29.39 2.60 5.52
N GLY A 156 30.59 2.85 4.97
CA GLY A 156 31.87 2.40 5.52
C GLY A 156 32.32 3.08 6.81
N VAL A 157 31.63 4.11 7.30
CA VAL A 157 31.94 4.79 8.57
C VAL A 157 30.95 4.50 9.68
N PHE A 158 29.96 3.65 9.43
CA PHE A 158 28.94 3.25 10.41
C PHE A 158 29.56 2.49 11.59
N LYS A 159 29.01 2.66 12.77
CA LYS A 159 29.34 1.87 13.97
C LYS A 159 28.09 1.09 14.41
N PRO A 160 28.22 -0.24 14.60
CA PRO A 160 29.39 -1.13 14.61
C PRO A 160 29.88 -1.53 13.20
N GLU A 161 31.20 -1.78 13.08
CA GLU A 161 31.88 -2.10 11.81
C GLU A 161 31.35 -3.35 11.11
N ARG A 162 30.90 -4.36 11.86
CA ARG A 162 30.41 -5.65 11.35
C ARG A 162 29.21 -5.54 10.41
N ILE A 163 28.53 -4.40 10.38
CA ILE A 163 27.36 -4.17 9.52
C ILE A 163 27.64 -3.16 8.40
N ARG A 164 28.87 -2.66 8.28
CA ARG A 164 29.29 -1.78 7.18
C ARG A 164 29.10 -2.47 5.82
N TYR A 165 28.82 -1.68 4.81
CA TYR A 165 28.60 -2.11 3.41
C TYR A 165 27.45 -3.09 3.23
N LYS A 166 26.57 -3.23 4.22
CA LYS A 166 25.35 -4.02 4.07
C LYS A 166 24.28 -3.22 3.33
N CYS A 167 23.73 -3.86 2.31
CA CYS A 167 22.57 -3.45 1.58
C CYS A 167 21.38 -4.29 2.03
N HIS A 168 20.43 -3.69 2.69
CA HIS A 168 19.21 -4.32 3.15
C HIS A 168 18.12 -4.12 2.12
N LEU A 169 17.72 -5.19 1.42
CA LEU A 169 16.60 -5.18 0.49
C LEU A 169 15.30 -5.37 1.26
N LYS A 170 14.31 -4.54 0.95
CA LYS A 170 13.09 -4.41 1.74
C LYS A 170 11.86 -4.50 0.85
N PHE A 171 10.76 -4.99 1.43
CA PHE A 171 9.54 -5.32 0.75
C PHE A 171 8.36 -4.50 1.26
N SER A 172 7.54 -4.00 0.34
CA SER A 172 6.24 -3.41 0.63
C SER A 172 5.15 -4.24 -0.05
N TRP A 173 4.03 -4.43 0.64
CA TRP A 173 2.94 -5.28 0.17
C TRP A 173 2.27 -4.70 -1.07
N SER A 174 2.22 -5.48 -2.15
CA SER A 174 1.44 -5.18 -3.35
C SER A 174 0.01 -5.75 -3.28
N ALA A 175 -0.19 -6.76 -2.44
CA ALA A 175 -1.51 -7.34 -2.19
C ALA A 175 -2.28 -6.52 -1.14
N PRO A 176 -3.61 -6.41 -1.24
CA PRO A 176 -4.43 -5.75 -0.23
C PRO A 176 -4.32 -6.45 1.12
N ILE A 177 -3.82 -5.75 2.13
CA ILE A 177 -3.81 -6.19 3.52
C ILE A 177 -4.90 -5.41 4.24
N THR A 178 -5.89 -6.12 4.78
CA THR A 178 -6.89 -5.53 5.67
C THR A 178 -6.23 -5.19 7.00
N SER A 179 -6.45 -3.98 7.51
CA SER A 179 -5.79 -3.55 8.76
C SER A 179 -6.20 -4.41 9.95
N ILE A 180 -7.46 -4.77 10.05
CA ILE A 180 -8.03 -5.61 11.12
C ILE A 180 -9.11 -6.51 10.52
N VAL A 181 -9.10 -7.79 10.91
CA VAL A 181 -10.18 -8.76 10.64
C VAL A 181 -10.72 -9.24 11.97
N GLU A 182 -12.01 -9.02 12.21
CA GLU A 182 -12.67 -9.41 13.47
C GLU A 182 -14.05 -10.02 13.24
N ARG A 183 -14.53 -10.81 14.24
CA ARG A 183 -15.91 -11.31 14.22
C ARG A 183 -16.87 -10.21 14.67
N LYS A 184 -17.93 -10.02 13.89
CA LYS A 184 -18.93 -9.00 14.18
C LYS A 184 -20.30 -9.41 13.63
N THR A 185 -21.26 -9.62 14.51
CA THR A 185 -22.62 -9.98 14.09
C THR A 185 -23.28 -8.84 13.31
N GLY A 186 -23.99 -9.18 12.26
CA GLY A 186 -24.75 -8.22 11.47
C GLY A 186 -23.93 -7.51 10.41
N VAL A 187 -22.76 -8.03 10.05
CA VAL A 187 -21.97 -7.53 8.93
C VAL A 187 -21.58 -8.64 7.97
N VAL A 188 -21.30 -8.26 6.73
CA VAL A 188 -20.81 -9.14 5.66
C VAL A 188 -19.66 -8.41 4.98
N SER A 189 -18.49 -9.03 4.88
CA SER A 189 -17.33 -8.48 4.20
C SER A 189 -16.88 -9.34 3.03
N GLY A 190 -16.14 -8.77 2.11
CA GLY A 190 -15.56 -9.47 0.97
C GLY A 190 -14.60 -8.60 0.18
N PHE A 191 -13.99 -9.21 -0.83
CA PHE A 191 -13.03 -8.56 -1.71
C PHE A 191 -13.67 -8.20 -3.04
N SER A 192 -13.14 -7.16 -3.69
CA SER A 192 -13.47 -6.87 -5.06
C SER A 192 -12.94 -7.97 -5.99
N HIS A 193 -13.73 -8.37 -6.97
CA HIS A 193 -13.29 -9.32 -7.99
C HIS A 193 -12.15 -8.75 -8.87
N ASN A 194 -11.96 -7.42 -8.85
CA ASN A 194 -10.86 -6.74 -9.53
C ASN A 194 -9.53 -6.81 -8.76
N ALA A 195 -9.54 -7.32 -7.53
CA ALA A 195 -8.33 -7.57 -6.74
C ALA A 195 -7.54 -8.79 -7.26
N GLU A 196 -7.55 -9.01 -8.58
CA GLU A 196 -6.76 -10.05 -9.22
C GLU A 196 -5.28 -9.76 -9.05
N ILE A 197 -4.60 -10.65 -8.33
CA ILE A 197 -3.15 -10.67 -8.29
C ILE A 197 -2.70 -11.29 -9.61
N THR A 198 -2.48 -10.45 -10.62
CA THR A 198 -1.91 -10.88 -11.89
C THR A 198 -0.48 -11.34 -11.67
N GLN A 199 -0.27 -12.63 -11.52
CA GLN A 199 1.01 -13.27 -11.76
C GLN A 199 0.88 -14.13 -13.00
N ASP A 200 1.53 -13.71 -14.08
CA ASP A 200 1.74 -14.52 -15.26
C ASP A 200 2.68 -15.69 -14.91
N VAL A 201 2.14 -16.82 -14.47
CA VAL A 201 2.96 -18.00 -14.18
C VAL A 201 2.27 -19.29 -14.62
N LYS A 202 3.06 -20.15 -15.27
CA LYS A 202 2.69 -21.45 -15.81
C LYS A 202 2.31 -22.49 -14.74
N PRO A 203 1.43 -23.45 -15.08
CA PRO A 203 0.85 -24.39 -14.12
C PRO A 203 1.83 -25.53 -13.79
N ALA A 204 2.43 -25.53 -12.63
CA ALA A 204 3.20 -26.69 -12.16
C ALA A 204 3.33 -26.78 -10.62
N CYS A 205 2.43 -26.21 -9.82
CA CYS A 205 2.51 -26.43 -8.41
C CYS A 205 1.15 -26.56 -7.74
N GLU A 206 1.04 -27.52 -6.86
CA GLU A 206 -0.09 -27.68 -5.98
C GLU A 206 0.18 -26.88 -4.68
N GLY A 207 -0.34 -25.67 -4.58
CA GLY A 207 -0.42 -24.96 -3.30
C GLY A 207 -1.35 -25.73 -2.37
N LYS A 208 -0.77 -26.55 -1.48
CA LYS A 208 -1.57 -27.42 -0.59
C LYS A 208 -1.95 -26.68 0.66
N LEU A 209 -3.23 -26.85 1.05
CA LEU A 209 -3.76 -26.53 2.35
C LEU A 209 -3.82 -27.78 3.21
N PHE A 210 -3.42 -27.68 4.48
CA PHE A 210 -3.43 -28.73 5.47
C PHE A 210 -4.39 -28.35 6.61
N PRO A 211 -5.68 -28.73 6.53
CA PRO A 211 -6.66 -28.45 7.59
C PRO A 211 -6.27 -29.12 8.90
N SER A 212 -6.63 -28.50 10.01
CA SER A 212 -6.35 -28.97 11.38
C SER A 212 -4.88 -29.29 11.63
N THR A 213 -3.99 -28.55 10.99
CA THR A 213 -2.53 -28.74 11.03
C THR A 213 -1.85 -27.41 11.32
N ASP A 214 -0.91 -27.42 12.26
CA ASP A 214 0.01 -26.29 12.53
C ASP A 214 1.42 -26.65 12.06
N ILE A 215 2.14 -25.66 11.55
CA ILE A 215 3.58 -25.72 11.27
C ILE A 215 4.25 -24.80 12.30
N PRO A 216 4.75 -25.34 13.44
CA PRO A 216 5.24 -24.51 14.53
C PRO A 216 6.57 -23.84 14.21
N GLY A 217 6.75 -22.62 14.72
CA GLY A 217 8.01 -21.87 14.68
C GLY A 217 8.30 -21.16 13.35
N ASN A 218 9.45 -20.48 13.33
CA ASN A 218 10.00 -19.74 12.19
C ASN A 218 9.10 -18.66 11.62
N ASP A 219 8.30 -17.99 12.47
CA ASP A 219 7.43 -16.89 12.07
C ASP A 219 8.27 -15.69 11.59
N ILE A 220 7.96 -15.18 10.40
CA ILE A 220 8.54 -13.95 9.83
C ILE A 220 7.71 -12.76 10.30
N VAL A 221 6.38 -12.87 10.13
CA VAL A 221 5.41 -11.83 10.44
C VAL A 221 4.03 -12.46 10.68
N VAL A 222 3.22 -11.82 11.50
CA VAL A 222 1.81 -12.17 11.71
C VAL A 222 0.96 -11.06 11.15
N LEU A 223 0.01 -11.41 10.29
CA LEU A 223 -0.88 -10.50 9.60
C LEU A 223 -2.34 -10.93 9.80
N PRO A 224 -3.30 -10.02 9.78
CA PRO A 224 -4.69 -10.40 9.68
C PRO A 224 -5.00 -10.96 8.29
N ALA A 225 -5.72 -12.09 8.24
CA ALA A 225 -6.22 -12.67 7.02
C ALA A 225 -7.67 -13.14 7.18
N ALA A 226 -8.46 -13.04 6.13
CA ALA A 226 -9.88 -13.38 6.15
C ALA A 226 -10.13 -14.89 6.12
N SER A 227 -9.20 -15.65 5.50
CA SER A 227 -9.30 -17.10 5.31
C SER A 227 -7.92 -17.74 5.15
N PRO A 228 -7.81 -19.08 5.17
CA PRO A 228 -6.57 -19.78 4.84
C PRO A 228 -6.05 -19.44 3.45
N GLU A 229 -6.93 -19.30 2.45
CA GLU A 229 -6.58 -18.97 1.06
C GLU A 229 -6.05 -17.53 0.96
N HIS A 230 -6.65 -16.58 1.69
CA HIS A 230 -6.11 -15.22 1.79
C HIS A 230 -4.73 -15.22 2.46
N CYS A 231 -4.53 -16.01 3.52
CA CYS A 231 -3.22 -16.21 4.16
C CYS A 231 -2.19 -16.81 3.20
N GLN A 232 -2.59 -17.79 2.36
CA GLN A 232 -1.74 -18.36 1.30
C GLN A 232 -1.33 -17.30 0.28
N THR A 233 -2.27 -16.44 -0.12
CA THR A 233 -2.00 -15.33 -1.04
C THR A 233 -0.98 -14.35 -0.44
N LEU A 234 -1.14 -13.97 0.83
CA LEU A 234 -0.17 -13.13 1.53
C LEU A 234 1.20 -13.80 1.62
N CYS A 235 1.26 -15.11 1.95
CA CYS A 235 2.53 -15.86 1.94
C CYS A 235 3.18 -15.89 0.55
N SER A 236 2.39 -16.07 -0.49
CA SER A 236 2.87 -16.13 -1.87
C SER A 236 3.41 -14.78 -2.36
N ALA A 237 2.82 -13.67 -1.90
CA ALA A 237 3.29 -12.32 -2.19
C ALA A 237 4.55 -11.93 -1.38
N HIS A 238 4.82 -12.56 -0.24
CA HIS A 238 5.99 -12.25 0.58
C HIS A 238 7.26 -12.94 0.08
N PRO A 239 8.38 -12.23 -0.17
CA PRO A 239 9.55 -12.76 -0.89
C PRO A 239 10.19 -14.00 -0.27
N VAL A 240 10.17 -14.13 1.05
CA VAL A 240 10.83 -15.24 1.77
C VAL A 240 9.87 -16.19 2.49
N CYS A 241 8.56 -15.98 2.40
CA CYS A 241 7.58 -16.90 3.01
C CYS A 241 7.58 -18.22 2.25
N THR A 242 7.72 -19.34 2.94
CA THR A 242 7.67 -20.69 2.36
C THR A 242 6.42 -21.45 2.82
N PHE A 243 5.99 -21.21 4.05
CA PHE A 243 4.84 -21.83 4.69
C PHE A 243 4.04 -20.78 5.46
N PHE A 244 2.82 -21.14 5.81
CA PHE A 244 2.00 -20.34 6.69
C PHE A 244 1.15 -21.21 7.62
N SER A 245 0.67 -20.62 8.71
CA SER A 245 -0.38 -21.17 9.56
C SER A 245 -1.43 -20.10 9.81
N PHE A 246 -2.66 -20.37 9.40
CA PHE A 246 -3.82 -19.53 9.63
C PHE A 246 -4.61 -20.03 10.85
N VAL A 247 -4.89 -19.12 11.78
CA VAL A 247 -5.63 -19.42 13.02
C VAL A 247 -7.04 -18.85 12.93
N SER A 248 -8.04 -19.72 12.79
CA SER A 248 -9.43 -19.34 12.45
C SER A 248 -10.18 -18.59 13.55
N ASN A 249 -9.76 -18.69 14.81
CA ASN A 249 -10.45 -18.04 15.93
C ASN A 249 -10.14 -16.53 16.04
N ASN A 250 -8.97 -16.11 15.63
CA ASN A 250 -8.49 -14.72 15.72
C ASN A 250 -8.03 -14.14 14.38
N PHE A 251 -8.20 -14.87 13.27
CA PHE A 251 -7.80 -14.47 11.91
C PHE A 251 -6.32 -14.17 11.74
N ASN A 252 -5.46 -14.68 12.61
CA ASN A 252 -4.02 -14.51 12.47
C ASN A 252 -3.45 -15.42 11.39
N CYS A 253 -2.73 -14.83 10.46
CA CYS A 253 -1.94 -15.48 9.43
C CYS A 253 -0.46 -15.36 9.82
N HIS A 254 0.14 -16.47 10.23
CA HIS A 254 1.54 -16.57 10.56
C HIS A 254 2.33 -16.94 9.30
N LEU A 255 3.05 -15.99 8.71
CA LEU A 255 3.95 -16.25 7.59
C LEU A 255 5.26 -16.79 8.12
N LYS A 256 5.80 -17.81 7.47
CA LYS A 256 6.95 -18.57 7.97
C LYS A 256 8.03 -18.76 6.89
N ASN A 257 9.29 -18.70 7.32
CA ASN A 257 10.43 -19.05 6.50
C ASN A 257 11.14 -20.24 7.10
N ASN A 258 10.82 -21.43 6.64
CA ASN A 258 11.52 -22.63 7.06
C ASN A 258 12.44 -23.12 5.93
N LYS A 259 13.73 -23.13 6.19
CA LYS A 259 14.77 -23.66 5.28
C LYS A 259 14.99 -25.16 5.49
N ASN A 260 14.46 -25.73 6.56
CA ASN A 260 14.61 -27.12 6.96
C ASN A 260 13.34 -27.91 6.64
N GLU A 261 13.31 -29.19 7.04
CA GLU A 261 12.12 -30.03 6.89
C GLU A 261 10.91 -29.44 7.59
N MET A 262 9.75 -29.56 6.93
CA MET A 262 8.47 -29.10 7.45
C MET A 262 8.02 -30.07 8.57
N VAL A 263 8.04 -29.59 9.80
CA VAL A 263 7.44 -30.31 10.93
C VAL A 263 5.99 -29.90 11.07
N THR A 264 5.08 -30.85 11.00
CA THR A 264 3.65 -30.63 11.18
C THR A 264 3.14 -31.15 12.50
N LYS A 265 2.17 -30.48 13.09
CA LYS A 265 1.49 -30.87 14.34
C LYS A 265 -0.02 -30.74 14.17
N ALA A 266 -0.75 -31.78 14.55
CA ALA A 266 -2.22 -31.70 14.54
C ALA A 266 -2.71 -30.61 15.51
N LYS A 267 -3.57 -29.70 15.04
CA LYS A 267 -4.11 -28.60 15.84
C LYS A 267 -5.44 -28.12 15.26
N LYS A 268 -6.52 -28.38 15.98
CA LYS A 268 -7.86 -27.95 15.61
C LYS A 268 -7.94 -26.42 15.50
N GLY A 269 -8.63 -25.92 14.47
CA GLY A 269 -8.80 -24.48 14.24
C GLY A 269 -7.59 -23.79 13.60
N VAL A 270 -6.58 -24.53 13.18
CA VAL A 270 -5.45 -24.05 12.43
C VAL A 270 -5.42 -24.72 11.05
N THR A 271 -5.25 -23.94 10.00
CA THR A 271 -4.98 -24.44 8.65
C THR A 271 -3.65 -23.93 8.21
N SER A 272 -2.72 -24.81 7.89
CA SER A 272 -1.41 -24.47 7.35
C SER A 272 -1.36 -24.73 5.85
N GLY A 273 -0.31 -24.24 5.21
CA GLY A 273 -0.08 -24.49 3.80
C GLY A 273 1.26 -23.99 3.29
N THR A 274 1.51 -24.24 2.02
CA THR A 274 2.70 -23.80 1.30
C THR A 274 2.43 -22.53 0.51
N ALA A 275 3.47 -21.72 0.31
CA ALA A 275 3.42 -20.61 -0.64
C ALA A 275 3.18 -21.14 -2.07
N ALA A 276 2.39 -20.41 -2.85
CA ALA A 276 2.01 -20.76 -4.22
C ALA A 276 2.67 -19.81 -5.26
N ARG A 277 3.93 -19.40 -5.06
CA ARG A 277 4.60 -18.37 -5.88
C ARG A 277 4.74 -18.72 -7.35
N PHE A 278 4.76 -20.00 -7.67
CA PHE A 278 4.95 -20.49 -9.04
C PHE A 278 3.67 -21.12 -9.58
N CYS A 279 2.56 -20.94 -8.89
CA CYS A 279 1.26 -21.48 -9.25
C CYS A 279 0.33 -20.35 -9.66
N GLN A 280 -0.61 -20.66 -10.55
CA GLN A 280 -1.79 -19.84 -10.70
C GLN A 280 -2.58 -19.93 -9.38
N LEU A 281 -2.64 -18.83 -8.64
CA LEU A 281 -3.44 -18.75 -7.42
C LEU A 281 -4.91 -18.99 -7.77
N ASP A 282 -5.56 -19.87 -7.04
CA ASP A 282 -7.02 -19.95 -7.08
C ASP A 282 -7.58 -18.72 -6.39
N ASN A 283 -8.07 -17.76 -7.17
CA ASN A 283 -8.69 -16.52 -6.71
C ASN A 283 -10.19 -16.71 -6.37
N SER A 284 -10.68 -17.93 -6.27
CA SER A 284 -12.08 -18.20 -5.91
C SER A 284 -12.46 -17.62 -4.54
N TRP A 285 -11.49 -17.45 -3.64
CA TRP A 285 -11.67 -16.86 -2.32
C TRP A 285 -12.13 -15.39 -2.36
N VAL A 286 -11.80 -14.62 -3.41
CA VAL A 286 -12.27 -13.23 -3.54
C VAL A 286 -13.77 -13.16 -3.83
N LYS A 287 -14.38 -14.25 -4.30
CA LYS A 287 -15.82 -14.34 -4.59
C LYS A 287 -16.65 -14.73 -3.37
N VAL A 288 -16.00 -15.03 -2.24
CA VAL A 288 -16.67 -15.49 -1.03
C VAL A 288 -17.12 -14.29 -0.20
N ALA A 289 -18.42 -14.20 0.06
CA ALA A 289 -18.97 -13.29 1.07
C ALA A 289 -18.76 -13.90 2.47
N LEU A 290 -18.12 -13.16 3.36
CA LEU A 290 -17.76 -13.58 4.72
C LEU A 290 -18.79 -13.05 5.71
N GLU A 291 -19.78 -13.85 6.03
CA GLU A 291 -20.82 -13.52 7.00
C GLU A 291 -20.26 -13.42 8.43
N GLY A 292 -20.63 -12.35 9.13
CA GLY A 292 -20.20 -12.12 10.52
C GLY A 292 -18.72 -11.78 10.66
N VAL A 293 -18.08 -11.28 9.60
CA VAL A 293 -16.69 -10.83 9.59
C VAL A 293 -16.63 -9.36 9.18
N ASP A 294 -15.96 -8.53 9.96
CA ASP A 294 -15.71 -7.12 9.68
C ASP A 294 -14.24 -6.91 9.23
N PHE A 295 -14.05 -6.20 8.13
CA PHE A 295 -12.77 -5.64 7.70
C PHE A 295 -12.70 -4.20 8.20
N ARG A 296 -12.17 -4.01 9.38
CA ARG A 296 -12.20 -2.72 10.06
C ARG A 296 -11.12 -1.78 9.54
N GLY A 297 -11.52 -0.53 9.27
CA GLY A 297 -10.63 0.52 8.77
C GLY A 297 -10.55 0.55 7.24
N ASP A 298 -9.70 1.42 6.74
CA ASP A 298 -9.39 1.62 5.31
C ASP A 298 -10.59 2.05 4.46
N ASP A 299 -11.59 2.71 5.08
CA ASP A 299 -12.79 3.20 4.41
C ASP A 299 -12.46 4.32 3.41
N ILE A 300 -12.95 4.17 2.18
CA ILE A 300 -12.94 5.23 1.17
C ILE A 300 -14.14 6.14 1.35
N ARG A 301 -15.33 5.51 1.44
CA ARG A 301 -16.64 6.10 1.64
C ARG A 301 -17.66 5.03 2.04
N TYR A 302 -18.83 5.45 2.41
CA TYR A 302 -19.98 4.54 2.53
C TYR A 302 -21.17 5.03 1.72
N GLU A 303 -22.02 4.10 1.32
CA GLU A 303 -23.29 4.32 0.64
C GLU A 303 -24.39 3.48 1.32
N LEU A 304 -25.64 3.93 1.24
CA LEU A 304 -26.77 3.16 1.77
C LEU A 304 -27.26 2.18 0.70
N MET A 305 -27.32 0.89 1.06
CA MET A 305 -27.69 -0.19 0.15
C MET A 305 -28.62 -1.18 0.85
N ASP A 306 -29.35 -1.96 0.06
CA ASP A 306 -30.34 -2.89 0.60
C ASP A 306 -29.73 -4.22 1.01
N ASP A 307 -28.65 -4.65 0.39
CA ASP A 307 -28.04 -5.95 0.60
C ASP A 307 -26.52 -5.96 0.30
N ALA A 308 -25.86 -7.04 0.74
CA ALA A 308 -24.43 -7.23 0.57
C ALA A 308 -24.02 -7.51 -0.90
N GLY A 309 -24.91 -8.08 -1.70
CA GLY A 309 -24.66 -8.33 -3.12
C GLY A 309 -24.56 -7.04 -3.91
N THR A 310 -25.46 -6.06 -3.63
CA THR A 310 -25.38 -4.72 -4.19
C THR A 310 -24.11 -4.00 -3.76
N CYS A 311 -23.70 -4.16 -2.49
CA CYS A 311 -22.45 -3.62 -1.98
C CYS A 311 -21.22 -4.20 -2.71
N LEU A 312 -21.17 -5.51 -2.91
CA LEU A 312 -20.12 -6.17 -3.71
C LEU A 312 -20.11 -5.65 -5.16
N LYS A 313 -21.28 -5.55 -5.79
CA LYS A 313 -21.40 -5.04 -7.16
C LYS A 313 -20.81 -3.63 -7.27
N THR A 314 -21.18 -2.73 -6.38
CA THR A 314 -20.64 -1.36 -6.35
C THR A 314 -19.12 -1.35 -6.11
N CYS A 315 -18.59 -2.23 -5.24
CA CYS A 315 -17.15 -2.36 -5.05
C CYS A 315 -16.45 -2.86 -6.32
N ASN A 316 -17.05 -3.77 -7.07
CA ASN A 316 -16.49 -4.27 -8.33
C ASN A 316 -16.51 -3.21 -9.45
N GLU A 317 -17.50 -2.33 -9.46
CA GLU A 317 -17.64 -1.24 -10.44
C GLU A 317 -16.74 -0.04 -10.11
N ASP A 318 -16.29 0.09 -8.85
CA ASP A 318 -15.38 1.13 -8.42
C ASP A 318 -13.92 0.66 -8.54
N PRO A 319 -13.13 1.22 -9.49
CA PRO A 319 -11.72 0.82 -9.68
C PRO A 319 -10.85 1.11 -8.47
N THR A 320 -11.32 1.93 -7.53
CA THR A 320 -10.59 2.24 -6.30
C THR A 320 -10.91 1.28 -5.15
N CYS A 321 -12.01 0.51 -5.22
CA CYS A 321 -12.42 -0.42 -4.18
C CYS A 321 -11.66 -1.75 -4.30
N GLN A 322 -11.06 -2.18 -3.19
CA GLN A 322 -10.39 -3.49 -3.11
C GLN A 322 -11.17 -4.49 -2.27
N PHE A 323 -11.91 -4.02 -1.27
CA PHE A 323 -12.74 -4.84 -0.38
C PHE A 323 -13.86 -3.99 0.23
N TYR A 324 -14.84 -4.65 0.84
CA TYR A 324 -16.01 -3.98 1.40
C TYR A 324 -16.44 -4.59 2.73
N THR A 325 -17.20 -3.84 3.50
CA THR A 325 -18.02 -4.31 4.62
C THR A 325 -19.42 -3.74 4.49
N TYR A 326 -20.43 -4.60 4.44
CA TYR A 326 -21.85 -4.25 4.47
C TYR A 326 -22.44 -4.48 5.85
N VAL A 327 -23.16 -3.50 6.37
CA VAL A 327 -23.87 -3.57 7.66
C VAL A 327 -25.34 -3.85 7.40
N ASN A 328 -25.80 -5.05 7.76
CA ASN A 328 -27.16 -5.48 7.50
C ASN A 328 -28.18 -4.90 8.50
N THR A 329 -29.46 -5.17 8.29
CA THR A 329 -30.56 -4.65 9.11
C THR A 329 -30.59 -5.22 10.53
N ASN A 330 -29.88 -6.33 10.80
CA ASN A 330 -29.81 -6.97 12.13
C ASN A 330 -28.66 -6.41 13.00
N PHE A 331 -27.89 -5.48 12.47
CA PHE A 331 -26.81 -4.85 13.26
C PHE A 331 -27.39 -4.13 14.48
N PHE A 332 -26.73 -4.23 15.64
CA PHE A 332 -27.26 -3.71 16.91
C PHE A 332 -27.52 -2.22 16.88
N ASP A 333 -26.63 -1.44 16.28
CA ASP A 333 -26.74 0.02 16.17
C ASP A 333 -27.44 0.42 14.86
N SER A 334 -28.66 0.95 14.98
CA SER A 334 -29.50 1.28 13.85
C SER A 334 -28.93 2.36 12.93
N GLN A 335 -28.12 3.25 13.45
CA GLN A 335 -27.51 4.34 12.65
C GLN A 335 -26.52 3.84 11.58
N TYR A 336 -25.95 2.64 11.76
CA TYR A 336 -25.02 2.05 10.80
C TYR A 336 -25.68 1.09 9.81
N ARG A 337 -26.93 0.70 10.04
CA ARG A 337 -27.65 -0.27 9.20
C ARG A 337 -27.72 0.17 7.76
N ARG A 338 -27.62 -0.78 6.83
CA ARG A 338 -27.67 -0.60 5.38
C ARG A 338 -26.48 0.17 4.82
N ARG A 339 -25.42 0.44 5.60
CA ARG A 339 -24.21 1.04 5.07
C ARG A 339 -23.33 0.00 4.39
N CYS A 340 -22.95 0.28 3.16
CA CYS A 340 -21.89 -0.39 2.42
C CYS A 340 -20.63 0.47 2.52
N TYR A 341 -19.62 0.02 3.23
CA TYR A 341 -18.33 0.67 3.32
C TYR A 341 -17.41 0.11 2.24
N LEU A 342 -17.05 0.94 1.27
CA LEU A 342 -16.04 0.64 0.26
C LEU A 342 -14.67 0.96 0.81
N LYS A 343 -13.68 0.09 0.58
CA LYS A 343 -12.40 0.12 1.30
C LYS A 343 -11.21 -0.10 0.37
N ARG A 344 -10.05 0.47 0.76
CA ARG A 344 -8.78 0.30 0.05
C ARG A 344 -7.59 0.41 0.96
N ALA A 345 -6.72 -0.61 0.96
CA ALA A 345 -5.39 -0.52 1.55
C ALA A 345 -4.45 0.29 0.64
N ILE A 346 -3.47 0.96 1.23
CA ILE A 346 -2.39 1.63 0.49
C ILE A 346 -1.42 0.55 0.00
N THR A 347 -1.25 0.44 -1.32
CA THR A 347 -0.34 -0.51 -1.97
C THR A 347 0.91 0.14 -2.58
N MET A 348 1.02 1.47 -2.52
CA MET A 348 2.23 2.18 -2.92
C MET A 348 3.39 1.83 -1.98
N PRO A 349 4.63 1.69 -2.49
CA PRO A 349 5.80 1.45 -1.64
C PRO A 349 5.92 2.51 -0.54
N ALA A 350 5.71 2.08 0.69
CA ALA A 350 5.82 2.94 1.86
C ALA A 350 6.59 2.20 2.96
N PRO A 351 7.68 2.78 3.49
CA PRO A 351 8.38 2.20 4.61
C PRO A 351 7.46 2.08 5.82
N PRO A 352 7.51 0.96 6.58
CA PRO A 352 6.72 0.81 7.79
C PRO A 352 7.11 1.80 8.89
N LYS A 353 8.32 2.34 8.81
CA LYS A 353 8.85 3.41 9.67
C LYS A 353 9.96 4.18 8.95
N VAL A 354 10.13 5.45 9.33
CA VAL A 354 11.23 6.32 8.88
C VAL A 354 11.89 6.94 10.11
N THR A 355 13.21 6.86 10.20
CA THR A 355 13.99 7.41 11.32
C THR A 355 15.28 8.08 10.83
N LYS A 356 15.77 9.06 11.61
CA LYS A 356 17.13 9.59 11.40
C LYS A 356 18.15 8.56 11.92
N LEU A 357 19.12 8.22 11.08
CA LEU A 357 20.23 7.37 11.45
C LEU A 357 21.46 7.79 10.65
N ALA A 358 22.49 8.25 11.33
CA ALA A 358 23.73 8.70 10.68
C ALA A 358 24.43 7.55 9.94
N ASN A 359 25.05 7.88 8.81
CA ASN A 359 25.87 6.95 8.03
C ASN A 359 25.09 5.80 7.38
N VAL A 360 23.82 6.01 7.10
CA VAL A 360 23.03 5.14 6.22
C VAL A 360 22.41 5.94 5.08
N VAL A 361 22.05 5.27 4.01
CA VAL A 361 21.36 5.85 2.86
C VAL A 361 20.19 4.95 2.50
N SER A 362 18.98 5.47 2.47
CA SER A 362 17.78 4.74 2.07
C SER A 362 17.20 5.29 0.77
N GLY A 363 16.45 4.49 0.05
CA GLY A 363 15.81 4.91 -1.19
C GLY A 363 14.88 3.83 -1.74
N PHE A 364 14.28 4.13 -2.89
CA PHE A 364 13.34 3.26 -3.59
C PHE A 364 13.95 2.65 -4.85
N GLN A 365 13.34 1.57 -5.33
CA GLN A 365 13.67 0.96 -6.61
C GLN A 365 13.27 1.89 -7.78
N LEU A 366 13.93 1.72 -8.94
CA LEU A 366 13.78 2.62 -10.10
C LEU A 366 13.08 1.98 -11.31
N ARG A 367 12.43 0.83 -11.17
CA ARG A 367 11.84 0.08 -12.31
C ARG A 367 10.87 0.88 -13.18
N ASN A 368 10.15 1.83 -12.58
CA ASN A 368 9.16 2.67 -13.27
C ASN A 368 9.68 4.06 -13.64
N CYS A 369 10.99 4.30 -13.51
CA CYS A 369 11.59 5.58 -13.84
C CYS A 369 12.00 5.61 -15.33
N VAL A 370 11.42 6.49 -16.11
CA VAL A 370 11.63 6.61 -17.57
C VAL A 370 13.07 6.95 -17.95
N ASN A 371 13.90 7.46 -17.02
CA ASN A 371 15.27 7.88 -17.25
C ASN A 371 16.34 7.04 -16.53
N SER A 372 16.02 5.83 -16.09
CA SER A 372 17.00 4.93 -15.50
C SER A 372 17.79 4.14 -16.56
N ALA A 373 18.10 4.76 -17.71
CA ALA A 373 19.13 4.21 -18.58
C ALA A 373 20.45 4.22 -17.77
N PRO A 374 21.14 3.08 -17.65
CA PRO A 374 22.46 3.08 -17.05
C PRO A 374 23.32 4.07 -17.83
N HIS A 375 24.03 4.93 -17.14
CA HIS A 375 25.16 5.64 -17.74
C HIS A 375 26.09 4.56 -18.29
N THR A 376 25.94 4.22 -19.56
CA THR A 376 26.96 3.52 -20.31
C THR A 376 28.06 4.55 -20.48
N ASP A 377 29.08 4.47 -19.63
CA ASP A 377 30.38 5.04 -19.93
C ASP A 377 30.80 4.43 -21.26
N VAL A 378 30.56 5.17 -22.33
CA VAL A 378 31.13 4.90 -23.64
C VAL A 378 32.63 5.23 -23.50
N VAL A 379 33.40 4.26 -23.07
CA VAL A 379 34.84 4.28 -23.26
C VAL A 379 35.03 4.16 -24.77
N ALA A 380 35.18 5.34 -25.41
CA ALA A 380 35.63 5.44 -26.79
C ALA A 380 37.07 4.92 -26.86
N LEU A 381 37.24 3.65 -27.17
CA LEU A 381 38.50 3.09 -27.60
C LEU A 381 38.85 3.71 -28.98
N VAL A 382 39.61 4.80 -28.98
CA VAL A 382 40.23 5.32 -30.17
C VAL A 382 41.34 4.35 -30.57
N PHE A 383 41.04 3.50 -31.54
CA PHE A 383 42.07 2.75 -32.25
C PHE A 383 42.79 3.71 -33.17
N ASN A 384 43.98 4.18 -32.78
CA ASN A 384 44.94 4.77 -33.68
C ASN A 384 45.51 3.66 -34.57
N ILE A 385 45.06 3.59 -35.82
CA ILE A 385 45.72 2.85 -36.88
C ILE A 385 46.75 3.80 -37.48
N GLY A 386 48.01 3.65 -37.10
CA GLY A 386 49.15 4.30 -37.74
C GLY A 386 49.52 3.54 -39.04
N THR A 387 49.63 4.28 -40.08
CA THR A 387 50.42 3.92 -41.28
C THR A 387 51.75 4.61 -41.20
#